data_fb4b0f9f97987fb1f3dde9c70dbe1cc7
#
_entry.id   fb4b0f9f97987fb1f3dde9c70dbe1cc7
#
_cell.length_a   1.000
_cell.length_b   1.000
_cell.length_c   1.000
_cell.angle_alpha   90.00
_cell.angle_beta   90.00
_cell.angle_gamma   90.00
#
_symmetry.space_group_name_H-M   'P 1'
#
loop_
_entity.id
_entity.type
_entity.pdbx_description
1 polymer ?
#
loop_
_entity_poly.entity_id
_entity_poly.type
_entity_poly.pdbx_seq_one_letter_code
_entity_poly.pdbx_strand_id
1 'polypeptide(L)'
;MSQDNVQTYADKGFLTQVDLFSESEIGHFRACFDELETREGREKCQIGLQARHLDEEFIWQMSTDSRVIDVLQELMGEDIMLLSTHFFCKYPDPEAKKFVAWHQDVTYWGLDPAEAHTAWVAIDDSDTENGCMRVIPGSHKNGIVTHGESEEGENLLSVNQEIPDELVDTSQAFDLELKAGQ
;
A
#
# COMPACT_ATOMS: atom_id res chain seq x y z
N MET A 1 16.40 -4.97 -11.56
CA MET A 1 15.27 -5.80 -12.09
C MET A 1 15.46 -6.14 -13.56
N SER A 2 14.63 -7.00 -14.16
CA SER A 2 14.69 -7.27 -15.60
C SER A 2 13.94 -6.20 -16.39
N GLN A 3 14.29 -5.99 -17.67
CA GLN A 3 13.50 -5.12 -18.58
C GLN A 3 12.02 -5.53 -18.63
N ASP A 4 11.73 -6.82 -18.40
CA ASP A 4 10.37 -7.35 -18.36
C ASP A 4 9.54 -6.78 -17.19
N ASN A 5 10.18 -6.45 -16.04
CA ASN A 5 9.48 -5.88 -14.89
C ASN A 5 9.07 -4.42 -15.15
N VAL A 6 9.95 -3.63 -15.74
CA VAL A 6 9.64 -2.23 -16.11
C VAL A 6 8.47 -2.19 -17.11
N GLN A 7 8.52 -3.06 -18.12
CA GLN A 7 7.42 -3.15 -19.09
C GLN A 7 6.11 -3.65 -18.44
N THR A 8 6.21 -4.64 -17.56
CA THR A 8 5.03 -5.14 -16.80
C THR A 8 4.40 -4.04 -15.97
N TYR A 9 5.23 -3.25 -15.26
CA TYR A 9 4.75 -2.11 -14.49
C TYR A 9 4.07 -1.06 -15.38
N ALA A 10 4.69 -0.71 -16.49
CA ALA A 10 4.12 0.25 -17.44
C ALA A 10 2.79 -0.24 -18.03
N ASP A 11 2.62 -1.55 -18.22
CA ASP A 11 1.41 -2.12 -18.79
C ASP A 11 0.30 -2.37 -17.77
N LYS A 12 0.64 -2.88 -16.59
CA LYS A 12 -0.31 -3.28 -15.55
C LYS A 12 -0.55 -2.21 -14.49
N GLY A 13 0.43 -1.33 -14.23
CA GLY A 13 0.41 -0.33 -13.16
C GLY A 13 0.86 -0.84 -11.80
N PHE A 14 1.33 -2.09 -11.73
CA PHE A 14 1.89 -2.67 -10.51
C PHE A 14 2.89 -3.77 -10.81
N LEU A 15 3.76 -4.03 -9.82
CA LEU A 15 4.55 -5.24 -9.68
C LEU A 15 4.12 -5.95 -8.40
N THR A 16 4.29 -7.26 -8.35
CA THR A 16 3.96 -8.05 -7.18
C THR A 16 5.02 -9.14 -6.94
N GLN A 17 5.09 -9.64 -5.72
CA GLN A 17 5.97 -10.75 -5.31
C GLN A 17 7.46 -10.42 -5.54
N VAL A 18 7.86 -9.19 -5.22
CA VAL A 18 9.28 -8.79 -5.24
C VAL A 18 9.89 -9.14 -3.89
N ASP A 19 10.80 -10.11 -3.86
CA ASP A 19 11.49 -10.52 -2.63
C ASP A 19 12.49 -9.42 -2.21
N LEU A 20 12.24 -8.76 -1.10
CA LEU A 20 13.06 -7.67 -0.57
C LEU A 20 13.76 -8.03 0.73
N PHE A 21 13.01 -8.54 1.70
CA PHE A 21 13.51 -8.78 3.06
C PHE A 21 13.53 -10.26 3.38
N SER A 22 14.59 -10.72 4.03
CA SER A 22 14.68 -12.08 4.56
C SER A 22 13.71 -12.28 5.73
N GLU A 23 13.41 -13.54 6.06
CA GLU A 23 12.57 -13.90 7.21
C GLU A 23 13.06 -13.27 8.52
N SER A 24 14.37 -13.17 8.73
CA SER A 24 14.94 -12.55 9.94
C SER A 24 14.78 -11.04 9.96
N GLU A 25 14.89 -10.36 8.81
CA GLU A 25 14.72 -8.91 8.70
C GLU A 25 13.26 -8.53 8.91
N ILE A 26 12.34 -9.22 8.23
CA ILE A 26 10.91 -8.93 8.40
C ILE A 26 10.42 -9.30 9.80
N GLY A 27 10.96 -10.35 10.41
CA GLY A 27 10.69 -10.69 11.80
C GLY A 27 11.16 -9.61 12.79
N HIS A 28 12.28 -8.94 12.51
CA HIS A 28 12.70 -7.77 13.26
C HIS A 28 11.72 -6.60 13.10
N PHE A 29 11.34 -6.26 11.89
CA PHE A 29 10.37 -5.18 11.65
C PHE A 29 9.01 -5.47 12.28
N ARG A 30 8.59 -6.75 12.24
CA ARG A 30 7.38 -7.19 12.94
C ARG A 30 7.47 -6.96 14.45
N ALA A 31 8.57 -7.33 15.08
CA ALA A 31 8.78 -7.09 16.51
C ALA A 31 8.76 -5.60 16.86
N CYS A 32 9.41 -4.75 16.05
CA CYS A 32 9.36 -3.29 16.23
C CYS A 32 7.92 -2.75 16.09
N PHE A 33 7.14 -3.30 15.13
CA PHE A 33 5.73 -2.92 14.98
C PHE A 33 4.90 -3.36 16.19
N ASP A 34 5.12 -4.54 16.76
CA ASP A 34 4.42 -5.01 17.96
C ASP A 34 4.70 -4.10 19.18
N GLU A 35 5.94 -3.60 19.32
CA GLU A 35 6.28 -2.60 20.33
C GLU A 35 5.56 -1.27 20.07
N LEU A 36 5.50 -0.82 18.82
CA LEU A 36 4.76 0.37 18.42
C LEU A 36 3.27 0.22 18.70
N GLU A 37 2.65 -0.92 18.34
CA GLU A 37 1.25 -1.22 18.64
C GLU A 37 0.97 -1.21 20.14
N THR A 38 1.87 -1.78 20.95
CA THR A 38 1.73 -1.77 22.40
C THR A 38 1.73 -0.34 22.96
N ARG A 39 2.51 0.56 22.39
CA ARG A 39 2.64 1.96 22.82
C ARG A 39 1.48 2.83 22.33
N GLU A 40 1.07 2.67 21.08
CA GLU A 40 0.10 3.55 20.41
C GLU A 40 -1.34 3.03 20.49
N GLY A 41 -1.53 1.71 20.61
CA GLY A 41 -2.82 1.02 20.63
C GLY A 41 -3.32 0.64 19.24
N ARG A 42 -4.12 -0.43 19.18
CA ARG A 42 -4.62 -1.02 17.92
C ARG A 42 -5.44 -0.06 17.07
N GLU A 43 -6.28 0.74 17.69
CA GLU A 43 -7.13 1.71 16.97
C GLU A 43 -6.28 2.68 16.15
N LYS A 44 -5.22 3.22 16.75
CA LYS A 44 -4.30 4.12 16.06
C LYS A 44 -3.44 3.40 15.04
N CYS A 45 -3.03 2.15 15.32
CA CYS A 45 -2.24 1.35 14.38
C CYS A 45 -3.03 0.94 13.15
N GLN A 46 -4.35 0.86 13.21
CA GLN A 46 -5.17 0.45 12.10
C GLN A 46 -5.08 1.41 10.90
N ILE A 47 -5.16 2.73 11.15
CA ILE A 47 -5.15 3.75 10.10
C ILE A 47 -4.42 5.06 10.49
N GLY A 48 -4.02 5.21 11.74
CA GLY A 48 -3.52 6.49 12.29
C GLY A 48 -1.99 6.66 12.26
N LEU A 49 -1.24 5.67 11.79
CA LEU A 49 0.22 5.73 11.74
C LEU A 49 0.70 6.28 10.39
N GLN A 50 0.68 7.60 10.26
CA GLN A 50 1.16 8.30 9.07
C GLN A 50 2.48 8.99 9.35
N ALA A 51 3.37 9.05 8.35
CA ALA A 51 4.66 9.73 8.35
C ALA A 51 5.58 9.34 9.53
N ARG A 52 5.43 8.12 10.07
CA ARG A 52 6.20 7.66 11.25
C ARG A 52 7.67 7.36 10.93
N HIS A 53 8.08 7.42 9.66
CA HIS A 53 9.50 7.43 9.28
C HIS A 53 10.26 8.64 9.85
N LEU A 54 9.56 9.66 10.35
CA LEU A 54 10.16 10.86 10.93
C LEU A 54 10.56 10.66 12.41
N ASP A 55 9.98 9.67 13.09
CA ASP A 55 10.18 9.44 14.53
C ASP A 55 10.43 7.96 14.92
N GLU A 56 10.26 7.03 13.98
CA GLU A 56 10.48 5.60 14.17
C GLU A 56 11.60 5.08 13.27
N GLU A 57 12.72 4.74 13.86
CA GLU A 57 13.93 4.34 13.14
C GLU A 57 13.71 3.13 12.22
N PHE A 58 12.98 2.11 12.67
CA PHE A 58 12.73 0.92 11.84
C PHE A 58 11.91 1.22 10.59
N ILE A 59 11.01 2.20 10.65
CA ILE A 59 10.22 2.64 9.49
C ILE A 59 11.10 3.40 8.51
N TRP A 60 12.00 4.25 9.03
CA TRP A 60 13.00 4.91 8.20
C TRP A 60 13.90 3.88 7.50
N GLN A 61 14.43 2.92 8.24
CA GLN A 61 15.29 1.87 7.70
C GLN A 61 14.58 1.05 6.61
N MET A 62 13.32 0.63 6.84
CA MET A 62 12.56 -0.12 5.86
C MET A 62 12.28 0.70 4.60
N SER A 63 11.84 1.94 4.75
CA SER A 63 11.43 2.79 3.63
C SER A 63 12.60 3.34 2.80
N THR A 64 13.81 3.37 3.38
CA THR A 64 15.04 3.82 2.72
C THR A 64 16.03 2.70 2.42
N ASP A 65 15.63 1.44 2.60
CA ASP A 65 16.47 0.29 2.24
C ASP A 65 16.83 0.34 0.75
N SER A 66 18.10 0.11 0.42
CA SER A 66 18.58 0.22 -0.96
C SER A 66 17.81 -0.69 -1.92
N ARG A 67 17.35 -1.87 -1.46
CA ARG A 67 16.58 -2.80 -2.29
C ARG A 67 15.22 -2.22 -2.69
N VAL A 68 14.57 -1.48 -1.79
CA VAL A 68 13.32 -0.74 -2.09
C VAL A 68 13.62 0.42 -3.05
N ILE A 69 14.64 1.20 -2.73
CA ILE A 69 15.04 2.37 -3.54
C ILE A 69 15.44 1.94 -4.96
N ASP A 70 16.25 0.89 -5.11
CA ASP A 70 16.71 0.40 -6.42
C ASP A 70 15.52 -0.01 -7.31
N VAL A 71 14.49 -0.68 -6.73
CA VAL A 71 13.27 -1.02 -7.47
C VAL A 71 12.53 0.23 -7.92
N LEU A 72 12.35 1.20 -7.04
CA LEU A 72 11.65 2.44 -7.35
C LEU A 72 12.40 3.27 -8.39
N GLN A 73 13.72 3.37 -8.29
CA GLN A 73 14.54 4.12 -9.25
C GLN A 73 14.51 3.50 -10.65
N GLU A 74 14.45 2.18 -10.77
CA GLU A 74 14.28 1.54 -12.08
C GLU A 74 12.94 1.86 -12.74
N LEU A 75 11.88 2.10 -11.93
CA LEU A 75 10.53 2.42 -12.42
C LEU A 75 10.32 3.91 -12.67
N MET A 76 10.90 4.77 -11.83
CA MET A 76 10.60 6.21 -11.77
C MET A 76 11.76 7.10 -12.24
N GLY A 77 12.99 6.55 -12.33
CA GLY A 77 14.20 7.33 -12.53
C GLY A 77 14.94 7.64 -11.22
N GLU A 78 16.11 8.25 -11.32
CA GLU A 78 17.03 8.43 -10.19
C GLU A 78 16.54 9.43 -9.13
N ASP A 79 15.78 10.43 -9.54
CA ASP A 79 15.32 11.53 -8.69
C ASP A 79 13.98 11.18 -8.03
N ILE A 80 14.04 10.48 -6.90
CA ILE A 80 12.86 10.10 -6.12
C ILE A 80 12.85 10.76 -4.75
N MET A 81 11.65 10.95 -4.19
CA MET A 81 11.46 11.53 -2.87
C MET A 81 10.44 10.72 -2.08
N LEU A 82 10.75 10.41 -0.82
CA LEU A 82 9.80 9.82 0.11
C LEU A 82 8.78 10.87 0.55
N LEU A 83 7.57 10.75 0.08
CA LEU A 83 6.47 11.65 0.43
C LEU A 83 5.91 11.34 1.82
N SER A 84 5.58 10.08 2.09
CA SER A 84 5.00 9.63 3.36
C SER A 84 5.17 8.14 3.55
N THR A 85 4.96 7.67 4.77
CA THR A 85 4.81 6.26 5.12
C THR A 85 3.49 6.06 5.84
N HIS A 86 2.87 4.90 5.63
CA HIS A 86 1.59 4.58 6.23
C HIS A 86 1.53 3.09 6.58
N PHE A 87 0.92 2.74 7.70
CA PHE A 87 0.56 1.37 8.01
C PHE A 87 -0.92 1.13 7.76
N PHE A 88 -1.22 0.00 7.15
CA PHE A 88 -2.55 -0.57 7.07
C PHE A 88 -2.60 -1.87 7.86
N CYS A 89 -3.32 -1.89 8.96
CA CYS A 89 -3.48 -3.06 9.81
C CYS A 89 -4.93 -3.52 9.78
N LYS A 90 -5.18 -4.68 9.21
CA LYS A 90 -6.49 -5.32 9.26
C LYS A 90 -6.52 -6.29 10.43
N TYR A 91 -7.15 -5.88 11.52
CA TYR A 91 -7.39 -6.77 12.66
C TYR A 91 -8.61 -7.64 12.40
N PRO A 92 -8.65 -8.85 13.00
CA PRO A 92 -9.83 -9.70 12.89
C PRO A 92 -11.10 -8.94 13.27
N ASP A 93 -12.06 -8.91 12.37
CA ASP A 93 -13.36 -8.29 12.54
C ASP A 93 -14.47 -9.33 12.38
N PRO A 94 -15.04 -9.85 13.49
CA PRO A 94 -16.09 -10.87 13.43
C PRO A 94 -17.34 -10.45 12.65
N GLU A 95 -17.58 -9.15 12.51
CA GLU A 95 -18.73 -8.60 11.80
C GLU A 95 -18.42 -8.30 10.34
N ALA A 96 -17.14 -8.42 9.94
CA ALA A 96 -16.63 -8.19 8.58
C ALA A 96 -17.11 -6.86 7.96
N LYS A 97 -17.21 -5.81 8.79
CA LYS A 97 -17.71 -4.48 8.37
C LYS A 97 -16.62 -3.55 7.87
N LYS A 98 -15.37 -3.84 8.25
CA LYS A 98 -14.24 -2.98 7.92
C LYS A 98 -13.69 -3.34 6.56
N PHE A 99 -13.59 -2.35 5.69
CA PHE A 99 -13.07 -2.51 4.34
C PHE A 99 -12.23 -1.29 3.92
N VAL A 100 -11.56 -1.41 2.80
CA VAL A 100 -10.93 -0.29 2.11
C VAL A 100 -11.62 -0.16 0.76
N ALA A 101 -12.30 0.95 0.54
CA ALA A 101 -13.02 1.23 -0.70
C ALA A 101 -12.09 1.32 -1.92
N TRP A 102 -12.61 1.10 -3.11
CA TRP A 102 -11.88 1.37 -4.35
C TRP A 102 -11.54 2.85 -4.45
N HIS A 103 -10.25 3.15 -4.65
CA HIS A 103 -9.75 4.52 -4.67
C HIS A 103 -8.48 4.65 -5.50
N GLN A 104 -8.05 5.87 -5.69
CA GLN A 104 -6.74 6.23 -6.24
C GLN A 104 -6.06 7.17 -5.24
N ASP A 105 -4.91 6.78 -4.70
CA ASP A 105 -4.17 7.52 -3.66
C ASP A 105 -3.88 8.97 -4.04
N VAL A 106 -3.47 9.19 -5.28
CA VAL A 106 -3.02 10.50 -5.77
C VAL A 106 -4.08 11.60 -5.69
N THR A 107 -5.36 11.24 -5.55
CA THR A 107 -6.47 12.21 -5.51
C THR A 107 -6.45 13.12 -4.29
N TYR A 108 -5.80 12.69 -3.17
CA TYR A 108 -5.77 13.49 -1.93
C TYR A 108 -4.47 14.28 -1.75
N TRP A 109 -3.43 13.95 -2.49
CA TRP A 109 -2.10 14.49 -2.18
C TRP A 109 -1.81 15.82 -2.81
N GLY A 110 -2.65 16.25 -3.77
CA GLY A 110 -2.51 17.58 -4.43
C GLY A 110 -1.20 17.74 -5.18
N LEU A 111 -0.65 16.64 -5.71
CA LEU A 111 0.60 16.67 -6.47
C LEU A 111 0.39 17.24 -7.87
N ASP A 112 1.38 17.97 -8.38
CA ASP A 112 1.44 18.45 -9.75
C ASP A 112 2.86 18.19 -10.33
N PRO A 113 3.01 17.29 -11.31
CA PRO A 113 1.96 16.41 -11.86
C PRO A 113 1.36 15.46 -10.82
N ALA A 114 0.13 14.98 -11.06
CA ALA A 114 -0.56 14.02 -10.21
C ALA A 114 0.05 12.61 -10.39
N GLU A 115 1.28 12.44 -9.93
CA GLU A 115 2.11 11.28 -10.12
C GLU A 115 2.70 10.82 -8.79
N ALA A 116 2.36 9.61 -8.38
CA ALA A 116 2.86 9.00 -7.16
C ALA A 116 2.93 7.47 -7.31
N HIS A 117 3.96 6.89 -6.71
CA HIS A 117 4.18 5.46 -6.68
C HIS A 117 4.26 5.00 -5.23
N THR A 118 3.64 3.88 -4.93
CA THR A 118 3.61 3.31 -3.57
C THR A 118 4.36 1.98 -3.56
N ALA A 119 5.39 1.88 -2.70
CA ALA A 119 5.97 0.61 -2.33
C ALA A 119 5.19 0.05 -1.13
N TRP A 120 4.53 -1.08 -1.33
CA TRP A 120 3.76 -1.76 -0.28
C TRP A 120 4.52 -3.00 0.18
N VAL A 121 4.95 -3.02 1.44
CA VAL A 121 5.74 -4.10 2.04
C VAL A 121 4.86 -4.93 2.96
N ALA A 122 4.77 -6.23 2.70
CA ALA A 122 4.06 -7.17 3.56
C ALA A 122 4.89 -7.50 4.81
N ILE A 123 4.46 -7.03 5.99
CA ILE A 123 5.06 -7.40 7.27
C ILE A 123 4.59 -8.79 7.72
N ASP A 124 3.33 -9.09 7.46
CA ASP A 124 2.73 -10.43 7.59
C ASP A 124 2.36 -10.97 6.21
N ASP A 125 2.16 -12.27 6.09
CA ASP A 125 1.54 -12.84 4.89
C ASP A 125 0.20 -12.14 4.63
N SER A 126 -0.01 -11.73 3.39
CA SER A 126 -1.23 -11.04 2.95
C SER A 126 -1.86 -11.83 1.82
N ASP A 127 -3.06 -12.35 2.05
CA ASP A 127 -3.79 -13.20 1.12
C ASP A 127 -5.29 -12.90 1.12
N THR A 128 -6.05 -13.63 0.32
CA THR A 128 -7.50 -13.45 0.22
C THR A 128 -8.25 -13.78 1.50
N GLU A 129 -7.69 -14.59 2.41
CA GLU A 129 -8.33 -14.97 3.68
C GLU A 129 -8.21 -13.85 4.72
N ASN A 130 -7.13 -13.03 4.66
CA ASN A 130 -6.90 -11.93 5.58
C ASN A 130 -7.08 -10.54 4.95
N GLY A 131 -7.55 -10.49 3.72
CA GLY A 131 -7.94 -9.26 3.04
C GLY A 131 -6.78 -8.51 2.38
N CYS A 132 -6.02 -9.19 1.53
CA CYS A 132 -5.00 -8.57 0.70
C CYS A 132 -5.54 -7.42 -0.16
N MET A 133 -4.63 -6.58 -0.62
CA MET A 133 -4.98 -5.50 -1.54
C MET A 133 -5.42 -6.06 -2.89
N ARG A 134 -6.36 -5.37 -3.54
CA ARG A 134 -6.83 -5.69 -4.88
C ARG A 134 -6.57 -4.51 -5.82
N VAL A 135 -6.22 -4.80 -7.03
CA VAL A 135 -5.98 -3.78 -8.06
C VAL A 135 -6.67 -4.16 -9.36
N ILE A 136 -6.96 -3.17 -10.20
CA ILE A 136 -7.46 -3.41 -11.57
C ILE A 136 -6.30 -3.14 -12.54
N PRO A 137 -5.75 -4.20 -13.18
CA PRO A 137 -4.62 -4.06 -14.07
C PRO A 137 -4.88 -3.08 -15.21
N GLY A 138 -3.92 -2.18 -15.45
CA GLY A 138 -4.00 -1.19 -16.53
C GLY A 138 -4.88 0.03 -16.25
N SER A 139 -5.59 0.07 -15.11
CA SER A 139 -6.49 1.19 -14.78
C SER A 139 -5.78 2.54 -14.63
N HIS A 140 -4.50 2.55 -14.25
CA HIS A 140 -3.67 3.75 -14.16
C HIS A 140 -3.57 4.52 -15.48
N LYS A 141 -3.77 3.85 -16.61
CA LYS A 141 -3.74 4.46 -17.96
C LYS A 141 -4.96 5.33 -18.24
N ASN A 142 -6.02 5.19 -17.45
CA ASN A 142 -7.28 5.93 -17.63
C ASN A 142 -7.29 7.29 -16.92
N GLY A 143 -6.19 7.67 -16.25
CA GLY A 143 -6.12 8.90 -15.46
C GLY A 143 -6.93 8.84 -14.16
N ILE A 144 -7.19 10.01 -13.58
CA ILE A 144 -7.94 10.12 -12.32
C ILE A 144 -9.44 9.94 -12.59
N VAL A 145 -10.05 9.02 -11.87
CA VAL A 145 -11.50 8.77 -11.89
C VAL A 145 -12.19 9.64 -10.84
N THR A 146 -13.43 10.01 -11.07
CA THR A 146 -14.21 10.76 -10.06
C THR A 146 -14.45 9.92 -8.82
N HIS A 147 -14.17 10.49 -7.64
CA HIS A 147 -14.44 9.89 -6.35
C HIS A 147 -15.65 10.56 -5.71
N GLY A 148 -16.43 9.78 -4.96
CA GLY A 148 -17.50 10.22 -4.09
C GLY A 148 -17.15 10.00 -2.62
N GLU A 149 -18.10 10.22 -1.73
CA GLU A 149 -18.02 9.79 -0.33
C GLU A 149 -18.61 8.38 -0.22
N SER A 150 -17.96 7.49 0.52
CA SER A 150 -18.50 6.16 0.78
C SER A 150 -19.71 6.27 1.70
N GLU A 151 -20.83 5.71 1.28
CA GLU A 151 -22.06 5.63 2.08
C GLU A 151 -22.05 4.40 3.01
N GLU A 152 -21.19 3.41 2.73
CA GLU A 152 -21.03 2.23 3.57
C GLU A 152 -20.13 2.56 4.78
N GLY A 153 -20.59 2.16 5.98
CA GLY A 153 -19.89 2.46 7.22
C GLY A 153 -18.60 1.65 7.38
N GLU A 154 -17.61 2.19 8.08
CA GLU A 154 -16.33 1.57 8.45
C GLU A 154 -15.31 1.39 7.30
N ASN A 155 -15.36 2.27 6.29
CA ASN A 155 -14.26 2.43 5.35
C ASN A 155 -12.99 2.90 6.09
N LEU A 156 -11.88 2.16 5.93
CA LEU A 156 -10.62 2.42 6.61
C LEU A 156 -9.80 3.56 5.98
N LEU A 157 -10.27 4.16 4.90
CA LEU A 157 -9.61 5.33 4.32
C LEU A 157 -9.85 6.58 5.20
N SER A 158 -8.77 7.30 5.51
CA SER A 158 -8.83 8.51 6.35
C SER A 158 -9.72 9.62 5.77
N VAL A 159 -9.96 9.61 4.48
CA VAL A 159 -10.77 10.60 3.73
C VAL A 159 -12.09 10.00 3.25
N ASN A 160 -12.52 8.88 3.72
CA ASN A 160 -13.81 8.22 3.40
C ASN A 160 -14.23 8.32 1.91
N GLN A 161 -13.27 8.27 0.99
CA GLN A 161 -13.52 8.34 -0.44
C GLN A 161 -13.80 6.96 -1.03
N GLU A 162 -14.54 6.97 -2.14
CA GLU A 162 -14.86 5.77 -2.92
C GLU A 162 -15.01 6.12 -4.39
N ILE A 163 -14.48 5.27 -5.27
CA ILE A 163 -14.84 5.31 -6.68
C ILE A 163 -16.19 4.61 -6.81
N PRO A 164 -17.23 5.28 -7.34
CA PRO A 164 -18.55 4.67 -7.52
C PRO A 164 -18.49 3.35 -8.30
N ASP A 165 -19.27 2.36 -7.87
CA ASP A 165 -19.30 1.00 -8.44
C ASP A 165 -19.46 0.96 -9.96
N GLU A 166 -20.26 1.89 -10.52
CA GLU A 166 -20.46 1.98 -11.97
C GLU A 166 -19.20 2.39 -12.74
N LEU A 167 -18.17 2.90 -12.07
CA LEU A 167 -16.89 3.27 -12.65
C LEU A 167 -15.78 2.23 -12.42
N VAL A 168 -16.09 1.14 -11.70
CA VAL A 168 -15.14 0.08 -11.36
C VAL A 168 -15.58 -1.26 -11.91
N ASP A 169 -14.84 -1.82 -12.86
CA ASP A 169 -15.07 -3.20 -13.31
C ASP A 169 -14.35 -4.20 -12.39
N THR A 170 -14.99 -4.57 -11.29
CA THR A 170 -14.44 -5.50 -10.30
C THR A 170 -14.21 -6.90 -10.85
N SER A 171 -14.77 -7.27 -12.00
CA SER A 171 -14.51 -8.56 -12.66
C SER A 171 -13.07 -8.70 -13.16
N GLN A 172 -12.38 -7.56 -13.31
CA GLN A 172 -10.96 -7.49 -13.70
C GLN A 172 -10.00 -7.40 -12.51
N ALA A 173 -10.54 -7.39 -11.29
CA ALA A 173 -9.71 -7.21 -10.11
C ALA A 173 -8.73 -8.38 -9.91
N PHE A 174 -7.51 -8.02 -9.55
CA PHE A 174 -6.42 -8.95 -9.26
C PHE A 174 -6.04 -8.84 -7.78
N ASP A 175 -6.02 -9.98 -7.09
CA ASP A 175 -5.65 -10.06 -5.68
C ASP A 175 -4.12 -10.06 -5.54
N LEU A 176 -3.57 -9.10 -4.80
CA LEU A 176 -2.13 -8.97 -4.54
C LEU A 176 -1.77 -9.82 -3.31
N GLU A 177 -1.62 -11.13 -3.54
CA GLU A 177 -1.16 -12.03 -2.49
C GLU A 177 0.38 -11.93 -2.36
N LEU A 178 0.84 -11.68 -1.14
CA LEU A 178 2.25 -11.50 -0.79
C LEU A 178 2.63 -12.34 0.42
N LYS A 179 3.87 -12.80 0.43
CA LYS A 179 4.51 -13.34 1.62
C LYS A 179 5.18 -12.22 2.41
N ALA A 180 5.31 -12.43 3.71
CA ALA A 180 6.05 -11.51 4.57
C ALA A 180 7.47 -11.27 4.02
N GLY A 181 7.83 -10.00 3.86
CA GLY A 181 9.11 -9.58 3.26
C GLY A 181 9.08 -9.29 1.76
N GLN A 182 7.95 -9.51 1.12
CA GLN A 182 7.74 -9.09 -0.27
C GLN A 182 7.18 -7.69 -0.34
#